data_239889489cdd2c786066a3ea15091b46
#
_entry.id   239889489cdd2c786066a3ea15091b46
#
_cell.length_a   1.000
_cell.length_b   1.000
_cell.length_c   1.000
_cell.angle_alpha   90.00
_cell.angle_beta   90.00
_cell.angle_gamma   90.00
#
_symmetry.space_group_name_H-M   'P 1'
#
loop_
_entity.id
_entity.type
_entity.pdbx_description
1 polymer ?
#
loop_
_entity_poly.entity_id
_entity_poly.type
_entity_poly.pdbx_seq_one_letter_code
_entity_poly.pdbx_strand_id
1 'polypeptide(L)'
;SGNVHIELNNNKSGALIAWEYFHPDTEVPMLIKHIDDRDRWQFKLDGSKELHAYLAGLRPWSFQQWDGLTFSETCEDLYQEGAAILRAQNQTVQQIVGHARKSYIEHPHGGDNDWVFVTGLAVNSPVHQSEVGHELANKSGTFGLAWYLDEDGDVRCSFRSNGDYDVSAIAKVFGGGGHRNAAGCTVSLDTLKEWLK
;
A
#
# COMPACT_ATOMS: atom_id res chain seq x y z
N SER A 1 -8.85 3.46 35.26
CA SER A 1 -7.70 3.12 34.39
C SER A 1 -7.96 1.78 33.75
N GLY A 2 -8.39 1.80 32.48
CA GLY A 2 -8.57 0.57 31.70
C GLY A 2 -7.20 -0.01 31.35
N ASN A 3 -7.04 -1.33 31.45
CA ASN A 3 -5.85 -2.02 30.98
C ASN A 3 -5.84 -1.95 29.44
N VAL A 4 -4.87 -1.23 28.90
CA VAL A 4 -4.60 -1.22 27.46
C VAL A 4 -3.61 -2.34 27.18
N HIS A 5 -4.00 -3.32 26.36
CA HIS A 5 -3.11 -4.34 25.83
C HIS A 5 -2.64 -3.90 24.46
N ILE A 6 -1.31 -3.88 24.24
CA ILE A 6 -0.71 -3.54 22.95
C ILE A 6 0.07 -4.75 22.48
N GLU A 7 -0.30 -5.29 21.33
CA GLU A 7 0.46 -6.31 20.63
C GLU A 7 1.01 -5.74 19.31
N LEU A 8 2.34 -5.85 19.12
CA LEU A 8 3.03 -5.42 17.93
C LEU A 8 3.74 -6.63 17.32
N ASN A 9 3.34 -7.00 16.11
CA ASN A 9 3.96 -8.10 15.37
C ASN A 9 4.03 -7.76 13.87
N ASN A 10 5.20 -7.40 13.40
CA ASN A 10 5.41 -7.04 11.99
C ASN A 10 5.28 -8.22 11.01
N ASN A 11 5.13 -9.45 11.52
CA ASN A 11 4.93 -10.65 10.71
C ASN A 11 3.45 -11.01 10.54
N LYS A 12 2.53 -10.19 11.02
CA LYS A 12 1.09 -10.37 10.91
C LYS A 12 0.40 -9.05 10.63
N SER A 13 -0.68 -9.09 9.86
CA SER A 13 -1.56 -7.92 9.70
C SER A 13 -2.36 -7.64 10.98
N GLY A 14 -2.86 -6.43 11.12
CA GLY A 14 -3.74 -6.08 12.22
C GLY A 14 -5.01 -6.94 12.28
N ALA A 15 -5.55 -7.35 11.11
CA ALA A 15 -6.71 -8.23 11.03
C ALA A 15 -6.42 -9.61 11.62
N LEU A 16 -5.26 -10.19 11.30
CA LEU A 16 -4.86 -11.49 11.82
C LEU A 16 -4.58 -11.43 13.33
N ILE A 17 -3.88 -10.40 13.81
CA ILE A 17 -3.64 -10.21 15.24
C ILE A 17 -4.96 -10.09 16.01
N ALA A 18 -5.90 -9.28 15.50
CA ALA A 18 -7.20 -9.12 16.14
C ALA A 18 -7.99 -10.42 16.16
N TRP A 19 -8.01 -11.19 15.06
CA TRP A 19 -8.67 -12.47 15.02
C TRP A 19 -8.13 -13.44 16.07
N GLU A 20 -6.82 -13.65 16.11
CA GLU A 20 -6.17 -14.56 17.07
C GLU A 20 -6.38 -14.13 18.53
N TYR A 21 -6.43 -12.83 18.79
CA TYR A 21 -6.69 -12.30 20.15
C TYR A 21 -8.12 -12.59 20.61
N PHE A 22 -9.12 -12.35 19.75
CA PHE A 22 -10.53 -12.54 20.13
C PHE A 22 -11.04 -13.97 19.94
N HIS A 23 -10.35 -14.78 19.14
CA HIS A 23 -10.73 -16.15 18.78
C HIS A 23 -9.55 -17.11 18.89
N PRO A 24 -8.89 -17.24 20.09
CA PRO A 24 -7.62 -17.95 20.25
C PRO A 24 -7.72 -19.46 19.90
N ASP A 25 -8.89 -20.05 20.04
CA ASP A 25 -9.12 -21.51 19.84
C ASP A 25 -9.85 -21.80 18.52
N THR A 26 -9.96 -20.81 17.64
CA THR A 26 -10.72 -20.95 16.38
C THR A 26 -9.77 -20.87 15.19
N GLU A 27 -9.98 -21.72 14.19
CA GLU A 27 -9.23 -21.62 12.95
C GLU A 27 -9.41 -20.26 12.30
N VAL A 28 -8.31 -19.69 11.78
CA VAL A 28 -8.34 -18.41 11.08
C VAL A 28 -9.14 -18.57 9.78
N PRO A 29 -10.20 -17.78 9.56
CA PRO A 29 -10.98 -17.83 8.33
C PRO A 29 -10.15 -17.55 7.08
N MET A 30 -10.57 -18.11 5.95
CA MET A 30 -9.90 -17.91 4.67
C MET A 30 -9.78 -16.42 4.32
N LEU A 31 -10.83 -15.65 4.51
CA LEU A 31 -10.83 -14.20 4.27
C LEU A 31 -9.71 -13.49 5.05
N ILE A 32 -9.55 -13.79 6.34
CA ILE A 32 -8.51 -13.17 7.19
C ILE A 32 -7.11 -13.57 6.73
N LYS A 33 -6.92 -14.84 6.32
CA LYS A 33 -5.64 -15.32 5.74
C LYS A 33 -5.27 -14.53 4.47
N HIS A 34 -6.22 -14.29 3.58
CA HIS A 34 -6.00 -13.51 2.35
C HIS A 34 -5.76 -12.01 2.62
N ILE A 35 -6.46 -11.44 3.61
CA ILE A 35 -6.21 -10.07 4.05
C ILE A 35 -4.79 -9.93 4.58
N ASP A 36 -4.33 -10.88 5.42
CA ASP A 36 -2.95 -10.89 5.95
C ASP A 36 -1.92 -11.01 4.82
N ASP A 37 -2.13 -11.91 3.89
CA ASP A 37 -1.26 -12.13 2.74
C ASP A 37 -1.11 -10.86 1.87
N ARG A 38 -2.19 -10.14 1.64
CA ARG A 38 -2.21 -8.87 0.91
C ARG A 38 -1.62 -7.71 1.71
N ASP A 39 -2.00 -7.55 2.98
CA ASP A 39 -1.53 -6.42 3.80
C ASP A 39 -0.02 -6.44 3.99
N ARG A 40 0.54 -7.64 4.04
CA ARG A 40 1.98 -7.87 4.06
C ARG A 40 2.62 -7.90 2.66
N TRP A 41 1.84 -7.65 1.61
CA TRP A 41 2.26 -7.62 0.21
C TRP A 41 2.95 -8.90 -0.26
N GLN A 42 2.55 -10.07 0.28
CA GLN A 42 3.19 -11.37 -0.01
C GLN A 42 2.59 -12.06 -1.23
N PHE A 43 1.27 -12.05 -1.36
CA PHE A 43 0.51 -12.67 -2.45
C PHE A 43 0.91 -14.14 -2.69
N LYS A 44 1.05 -14.91 -1.60
CA LYS A 44 1.43 -16.33 -1.63
C LYS A 44 0.25 -17.26 -1.74
N LEU A 45 -0.93 -16.81 -1.31
CA LEU A 45 -2.15 -17.58 -1.42
C LEU A 45 -2.77 -17.37 -2.80
N ASP A 46 -3.18 -18.47 -3.43
CA ASP A 46 -3.89 -18.42 -4.71
C ASP A 46 -5.17 -17.61 -4.58
N GLY A 47 -5.44 -16.71 -5.52
CA GLY A 47 -6.61 -15.86 -5.52
C GLY A 47 -6.55 -14.62 -4.60
N SER A 48 -5.45 -14.37 -3.89
CA SER A 48 -5.36 -13.18 -3.00
C SER A 48 -5.54 -11.85 -3.73
N LYS A 49 -4.99 -11.71 -4.91
CA LYS A 49 -5.11 -10.49 -5.71
C LYS A 49 -6.53 -10.30 -6.22
N GLU A 50 -7.13 -11.38 -6.70
CA GLU A 50 -8.49 -11.43 -7.20
C GLU A 50 -9.49 -11.12 -6.08
N LEU A 51 -9.35 -11.78 -4.93
CA LEU A 51 -10.19 -11.52 -3.77
C LEU A 51 -10.08 -10.06 -3.31
N HIS A 52 -8.87 -9.52 -3.26
CA HIS A 52 -8.69 -8.11 -2.90
C HIS A 52 -9.36 -7.16 -3.90
N ALA A 53 -9.24 -7.44 -5.20
CA ALA A 53 -9.90 -6.65 -6.23
C ALA A 53 -11.44 -6.70 -6.11
N TYR A 54 -11.98 -7.88 -5.82
CA TYR A 54 -13.41 -8.06 -5.52
C TYR A 54 -13.84 -7.21 -4.32
N LEU A 55 -13.14 -7.35 -3.18
CA LEU A 55 -13.44 -6.61 -1.94
C LEU A 55 -13.37 -5.10 -2.13
N ALA A 56 -12.43 -4.60 -2.91
CA ALA A 56 -12.32 -3.18 -3.23
C ALA A 56 -13.51 -2.65 -4.04
N GLY A 57 -14.18 -3.51 -4.81
CA GLY A 57 -15.40 -3.21 -5.56
C GLY A 57 -16.69 -3.20 -4.72
N LEU A 58 -16.67 -3.82 -3.53
CA LEU A 58 -17.82 -3.88 -2.63
C LEU A 58 -18.01 -2.56 -1.89
N ARG A 59 -18.82 -1.64 -2.43
CA ARG A 59 -19.17 -0.39 -1.73
C ARG A 59 -20.65 -0.04 -1.96
N PRO A 60 -21.34 0.44 -0.92
CA PRO A 60 -20.96 0.61 0.48
C PRO A 60 -20.82 -0.74 1.20
N TRP A 61 -19.87 -0.82 2.12
CA TRP A 61 -19.65 -2.02 2.93
C TRP A 61 -20.65 -2.09 4.07
N SER A 62 -21.24 -3.28 4.31
CA SER A 62 -22.07 -3.57 5.47
C SER A 62 -21.43 -4.63 6.34
N PHE A 63 -21.76 -4.61 7.64
CA PHE A 63 -21.30 -5.64 8.56
C PHE A 63 -21.75 -7.05 8.11
N GLN A 64 -22.99 -7.17 7.64
CA GLN A 64 -23.55 -8.45 7.19
C GLN A 64 -22.79 -9.03 5.99
N GLN A 65 -22.34 -8.17 5.06
CA GLN A 65 -21.52 -8.63 3.93
C GLN A 65 -20.17 -9.18 4.40
N TRP A 66 -19.49 -8.45 5.28
CA TRP A 66 -18.20 -8.91 5.83
C TRP A 66 -18.36 -10.19 6.66
N ASP A 67 -19.39 -10.27 7.51
CA ASP A 67 -19.69 -11.44 8.33
C ASP A 67 -19.93 -12.67 7.44
N GLY A 68 -20.78 -12.53 6.42
CA GLY A 68 -21.05 -13.59 5.45
C GLY A 68 -19.81 -14.07 4.70
N LEU A 69 -18.92 -13.16 4.30
CA LEU A 69 -17.65 -13.50 3.63
C LEU A 69 -16.66 -14.17 4.59
N THR A 70 -16.60 -13.72 5.84
CA THR A 70 -15.67 -14.26 6.84
C THR A 70 -15.94 -15.73 7.14
N PHE A 71 -17.19 -16.14 7.19
CA PHE A 71 -17.61 -17.51 7.49
C PHE A 71 -17.95 -18.34 6.25
N SER A 72 -17.65 -17.83 5.05
CA SER A 72 -17.78 -18.63 3.82
C SER A 72 -16.73 -19.74 3.77
N GLU A 73 -17.13 -20.95 3.41
CA GLU A 73 -16.23 -22.10 3.28
C GLU A 73 -15.34 -22.02 2.03
N THR A 74 -15.73 -21.21 1.05
CA THR A 74 -15.01 -21.05 -0.23
C THR A 74 -15.09 -19.63 -0.74
N CYS A 75 -14.00 -19.17 -1.32
CA CYS A 75 -13.91 -17.86 -2.01
C CYS A 75 -13.83 -18.03 -3.53
N GLU A 76 -14.01 -19.22 -4.08
CA GLU A 76 -13.76 -19.55 -5.50
C GLU A 76 -14.56 -18.65 -6.45
N ASP A 77 -15.87 -18.48 -6.19
CA ASP A 77 -16.72 -17.62 -7.03
C ASP A 77 -16.26 -16.15 -6.99
N LEU A 78 -15.76 -15.72 -5.83
CA LEU A 78 -15.25 -14.35 -5.65
C LEU A 78 -13.96 -14.11 -6.44
N TYR A 79 -13.13 -15.14 -6.62
CA TYR A 79 -11.92 -15.03 -7.43
C TYR A 79 -12.24 -14.80 -8.90
N GLN A 80 -13.29 -15.41 -9.43
CA GLN A 80 -13.68 -15.21 -10.83
C GLN A 80 -14.16 -13.78 -11.09
N GLU A 81 -15.03 -13.24 -10.23
CA GLU A 81 -15.45 -11.84 -10.31
C GLU A 81 -14.26 -10.89 -10.11
N GLY A 82 -13.45 -11.16 -9.08
CA GLY A 82 -12.25 -10.38 -8.78
C GLY A 82 -11.23 -10.38 -9.91
N ALA A 83 -11.09 -11.47 -10.65
CA ALA A 83 -10.18 -11.56 -11.79
C ALA A 83 -10.56 -10.58 -12.92
N ALA A 84 -11.85 -10.34 -13.15
CA ALA A 84 -12.28 -9.34 -14.14
C ALA A 84 -11.95 -7.90 -13.67
N ILE A 85 -12.20 -7.61 -12.40
CA ILE A 85 -11.88 -6.33 -11.77
C ILE A 85 -10.36 -6.10 -11.78
N LEU A 86 -9.58 -7.10 -11.39
CA LEU A 86 -8.12 -7.05 -11.35
C LEU A 86 -7.52 -6.77 -12.73
N ARG A 87 -8.06 -7.40 -13.80
CA ARG A 87 -7.61 -7.11 -15.17
C ARG A 87 -7.82 -5.64 -15.53
N ALA A 88 -9.00 -5.08 -15.23
CA ALA A 88 -9.29 -3.67 -15.49
C ALA A 88 -8.38 -2.74 -14.65
N GLN A 89 -8.17 -3.05 -13.36
CA GLN A 89 -7.24 -2.32 -12.51
C GLN A 89 -5.82 -2.34 -13.05
N ASN A 90 -5.32 -3.52 -13.45
CA ASN A 90 -3.98 -3.66 -13.99
C ASN A 90 -3.80 -2.85 -15.30
N GLN A 91 -4.79 -2.82 -16.17
CA GLN A 91 -4.76 -1.97 -17.37
C GLN A 91 -4.67 -0.49 -16.99
N THR A 92 -5.47 -0.03 -16.03
CA THR A 92 -5.43 1.34 -15.54
C THR A 92 -4.07 1.67 -14.91
N VAL A 93 -3.54 0.79 -14.07
CA VAL A 93 -2.20 0.95 -13.46
C VAL A 93 -1.12 1.08 -14.54
N GLN A 94 -1.12 0.22 -15.57
CA GLN A 94 -0.13 0.30 -16.66
C GLN A 94 -0.26 1.59 -17.47
N GLN A 95 -1.47 2.08 -17.71
CA GLN A 95 -1.68 3.39 -18.37
C GLN A 95 -1.10 4.52 -17.54
N ILE A 96 -1.40 4.56 -16.23
CA ILE A 96 -0.88 5.57 -15.30
C ILE A 96 0.65 5.53 -15.28
N VAL A 97 1.23 4.35 -15.09
CA VAL A 97 2.68 4.13 -15.05
C VAL A 97 3.37 4.54 -16.35
N GLY A 98 2.67 4.46 -17.49
CA GLY A 98 3.16 4.95 -18.80
C GLY A 98 3.42 6.47 -18.83
N HIS A 99 2.82 7.23 -17.93
CA HIS A 99 3.03 8.68 -17.81
C HIS A 99 4.08 9.08 -16.76
N ALA A 100 4.79 8.10 -16.18
CA ALA A 100 5.77 8.36 -15.14
C ALA A 100 6.95 9.20 -15.64
N ARG A 101 7.48 10.01 -14.73
CA ARG A 101 8.68 10.84 -14.95
C ARG A 101 9.73 10.48 -13.92
N LYS A 102 10.99 10.78 -14.21
CA LYS A 102 12.06 10.71 -13.22
C LYS A 102 11.78 11.70 -12.08
N SER A 103 12.10 11.26 -10.89
CA SER A 103 12.00 12.06 -9.66
C SER A 103 13.33 11.99 -8.93
N TYR A 104 13.78 13.15 -8.44
CA TYR A 104 15.06 13.30 -7.76
C TYR A 104 14.79 13.85 -6.36
N ILE A 105 15.09 13.06 -5.34
CA ILE A 105 14.85 13.44 -3.95
C ILE A 105 16.15 13.36 -3.17
N GLU A 106 16.39 14.38 -2.37
CA GLU A 106 17.49 14.40 -1.43
C GLU A 106 16.96 14.10 -0.03
N HIS A 107 17.62 13.16 0.67
CA HIS A 107 17.27 12.80 2.04
C HIS A 107 18.49 12.33 2.83
N PRO A 108 18.45 12.39 4.19
CA PRO A 108 19.55 11.88 5.02
C PRO A 108 19.73 10.38 4.87
N HIS A 109 20.98 9.92 4.86
CA HIS A 109 21.31 8.50 4.86
C HIS A 109 21.93 8.11 6.22
N GLY A 110 21.31 7.16 6.92
CA GLY A 110 21.91 6.49 8.07
C GLY A 110 22.08 7.28 9.35
N GLY A 111 21.43 8.42 9.53
CA GLY A 111 21.42 9.17 10.80
C GLY A 111 22.52 10.19 11.00
N ASP A 112 23.51 10.29 10.13
CA ASP A 112 24.48 11.37 10.06
C ASP A 112 24.07 12.40 9.00
N ASN A 113 24.64 13.60 9.06
CA ASN A 113 24.32 14.73 8.17
C ASN A 113 24.68 14.49 6.67
N ASP A 114 24.86 13.26 6.27
CA ASP A 114 25.13 12.89 4.88
C ASP A 114 23.82 12.80 4.10
N TRP A 115 23.59 13.78 3.24
CA TRP A 115 22.46 13.79 2.32
C TRP A 115 22.80 13.01 1.06
N VAL A 116 21.89 12.15 0.65
CA VAL A 116 22.03 11.38 -0.58
C VAL A 116 20.93 11.74 -1.55
N PHE A 117 21.32 11.87 -2.82
CA PHE A 117 20.37 11.97 -3.92
C PHE A 117 19.92 10.59 -4.36
N VAL A 118 18.64 10.40 -4.43
CA VAL A 118 18.06 9.19 -5.00
C VAL A 118 17.18 9.54 -6.19
N THR A 119 17.29 8.72 -7.22
CA THR A 119 16.44 8.83 -8.40
C THR A 119 15.39 7.72 -8.35
N GLY A 120 14.14 8.09 -8.52
CA GLY A 120 13.01 7.19 -8.66
C GLY A 120 12.12 7.56 -9.82
N LEU A 121 10.92 7.03 -9.83
CA LEU A 121 9.87 7.38 -10.78
C LEU A 121 8.66 7.95 -10.05
N ALA A 122 8.04 8.97 -10.62
CA ALA A 122 6.86 9.62 -10.06
C ALA A 122 5.77 9.80 -11.10
N VAL A 123 4.53 9.71 -10.65
CA VAL A 123 3.35 9.97 -11.49
C VAL A 123 2.22 10.57 -10.67
N ASN A 124 1.40 11.40 -11.29
CA ASN A 124 0.13 11.84 -10.69
C ASN A 124 -0.87 10.71 -10.73
N SER A 125 -1.33 10.29 -9.55
CA SER A 125 -2.41 9.32 -9.42
C SER A 125 -3.13 9.42 -8.08
N PRO A 126 -4.41 9.80 -8.05
CA PRO A 126 -5.23 9.75 -6.84
C PRO A 126 -5.78 8.34 -6.53
N VAL A 127 -5.61 7.39 -7.45
CA VAL A 127 -6.13 6.01 -7.35
C VAL A 127 -5.00 4.99 -7.51
N HIS A 128 -5.23 3.77 -7.02
CA HIS A 128 -4.28 2.64 -7.13
C HIS A 128 -2.84 2.99 -6.71
N GLN A 129 -2.68 3.85 -5.70
CA GLN A 129 -1.38 4.38 -5.31
C GLN A 129 -0.38 3.29 -4.89
N SER A 130 -0.87 2.22 -4.25
CA SER A 130 -0.03 1.10 -3.83
C SER A 130 0.51 0.33 -5.04
N GLU A 131 -0.36 -0.02 -5.96
CA GLU A 131 -0.05 -0.78 -7.16
C GLU A 131 0.82 0.05 -8.13
N VAL A 132 0.43 1.30 -8.36
CA VAL A 132 1.20 2.27 -9.17
C VAL A 132 2.59 2.47 -8.58
N GLY A 133 2.68 2.78 -7.28
CA GLY A 133 3.95 3.01 -6.61
C GLY A 133 4.87 1.77 -6.65
N HIS A 134 4.29 0.57 -6.48
CA HIS A 134 5.03 -0.69 -6.57
C HIS A 134 5.60 -0.91 -7.98
N GLU A 135 4.80 -0.73 -9.02
CA GLU A 135 5.25 -0.84 -10.42
C GLU A 135 6.36 0.17 -10.75
N LEU A 136 6.22 1.41 -10.27
CA LEU A 136 7.26 2.43 -10.43
C LEU A 136 8.54 2.07 -9.69
N ALA A 137 8.45 1.54 -8.49
CA ALA A 137 9.59 1.08 -7.71
C ALA A 137 10.33 -0.08 -8.42
N ASN A 138 9.58 -1.04 -8.96
CA ASN A 138 10.14 -2.13 -9.78
C ASN A 138 10.92 -1.61 -10.99
N LYS A 139 10.35 -0.62 -11.69
CA LYS A 139 10.97 -0.03 -12.88
C LYS A 139 12.17 0.87 -12.57
N SER A 140 12.15 1.58 -11.45
CA SER A 140 13.25 2.47 -11.04
C SER A 140 14.40 1.74 -10.36
N GLY A 141 14.12 0.63 -9.69
CA GLY A 141 15.06 -0.08 -8.81
C GLY A 141 15.27 0.59 -7.45
N THR A 142 14.56 1.68 -7.15
CA THR A 142 14.66 2.46 -5.90
C THR A 142 13.28 2.72 -5.31
N PHE A 143 12.65 3.83 -5.68
CA PHE A 143 11.31 4.16 -5.22
C PHE A 143 10.35 4.51 -6.37
N GLY A 144 9.07 4.27 -6.11
CA GLY A 144 7.96 4.81 -6.90
C GLY A 144 7.15 5.79 -6.06
N LEU A 145 6.81 6.93 -6.63
CA LEU A 145 5.99 7.97 -6.04
C LEU A 145 4.69 8.13 -6.82
N ALA A 146 3.57 7.80 -6.19
CA ALA A 146 2.25 8.22 -6.63
C ALA A 146 1.83 9.46 -5.83
N TRP A 147 1.43 10.53 -6.51
CA TRP A 147 1.07 11.79 -5.87
C TRP A 147 -0.23 12.37 -6.43
N TYR A 148 -0.91 13.20 -5.66
CA TYR A 148 -2.05 13.99 -6.12
C TYR A 148 -2.21 15.26 -5.28
N LEU A 149 -2.92 16.25 -5.82
CA LEU A 149 -3.33 17.43 -5.07
C LEU A 149 -4.62 17.13 -4.32
N ASP A 150 -4.66 17.46 -3.04
CA ASP A 150 -5.89 17.43 -2.27
C ASP A 150 -6.71 18.73 -2.43
N GLU A 151 -7.84 18.81 -1.71
CA GLU A 151 -8.75 19.96 -1.78
C GLU A 151 -8.14 21.27 -1.24
N ASP A 152 -7.14 21.17 -0.38
CA ASP A 152 -6.42 22.32 0.19
C ASP A 152 -5.26 22.79 -0.72
N GLY A 153 -4.97 22.07 -1.79
CA GLY A 153 -3.89 22.34 -2.73
C GLY A 153 -2.54 21.75 -2.28
N ASP A 154 -2.53 20.96 -1.24
CA ASP A 154 -1.36 20.23 -0.77
C ASP A 154 -1.14 18.95 -1.60
N VAL A 155 0.13 18.58 -1.77
CA VAL A 155 0.50 17.36 -2.49
C VAL A 155 0.57 16.18 -1.54
N ARG A 156 -0.33 15.23 -1.72
CA ARG A 156 -0.29 13.94 -1.03
C ARG A 156 0.64 12.99 -1.75
N CYS A 157 1.67 12.53 -1.05
CA CYS A 157 2.73 11.68 -1.58
C CYS A 157 2.63 10.27 -1.00
N SER A 158 2.57 9.26 -1.86
CA SER A 158 2.60 7.84 -1.49
C SER A 158 3.81 7.19 -2.13
N PHE A 159 4.78 6.83 -1.30
CA PHE A 159 6.01 6.16 -1.71
C PHE A 159 5.90 4.66 -1.57
N ARG A 160 6.47 3.94 -2.53
CA ARG A 160 6.71 2.50 -2.46
C ARG A 160 8.15 2.20 -2.86
N SER A 161 8.70 1.13 -2.30
CA SER A 161 10.00 0.59 -2.71
C SER A 161 9.96 -0.93 -2.71
N ASN A 162 10.98 -1.53 -3.31
CA ASN A 162 11.22 -2.95 -3.27
C ASN A 162 12.57 -3.22 -2.60
N GLY A 163 12.65 -4.36 -1.89
CA GLY A 163 13.90 -4.80 -1.30
C GLY A 163 14.43 -3.85 -0.22
N ASP A 164 15.66 -3.38 -0.40
CA ASP A 164 16.41 -2.74 0.68
C ASP A 164 16.25 -1.23 0.79
N TYR A 165 15.59 -0.58 -0.15
CA TYR A 165 15.43 0.87 -0.11
C TYR A 165 14.35 1.28 0.91
N ASP A 166 14.70 2.19 1.84
CA ASP A 166 13.81 2.66 2.91
C ASP A 166 13.14 3.99 2.55
N VAL A 167 11.90 3.93 2.04
CA VAL A 167 11.12 5.14 1.71
C VAL A 167 10.59 5.86 2.94
N SER A 168 10.60 5.24 4.13
CA SER A 168 10.19 5.93 5.35
C SER A 168 11.19 7.03 5.72
N ALA A 169 12.46 6.89 5.34
CA ALA A 169 13.47 7.91 5.52
C ALA A 169 13.14 9.18 4.72
N ILE A 170 12.69 9.03 3.47
CA ILE A 170 12.21 10.18 2.68
C ILE A 170 11.01 10.83 3.36
N ALA A 171 9.98 10.05 3.67
CA ALA A 171 8.73 10.58 4.20
C ALA A 171 8.93 11.37 5.51
N LYS A 172 9.81 10.88 6.39
CA LYS A 172 10.13 11.53 7.68
C LYS A 172 10.73 12.93 7.53
N VAL A 173 11.54 13.18 6.49
CA VAL A 173 12.12 14.51 6.21
C VAL A 173 11.03 15.55 6.01
N PHE A 174 9.91 15.12 5.43
CA PHE A 174 8.77 15.98 5.10
C PHE A 174 7.61 15.84 6.11
N GLY A 175 7.92 15.43 7.35
CA GLY A 175 6.93 15.35 8.42
C GLY A 175 5.93 14.19 8.30
N GLY A 176 6.18 13.26 7.38
CA GLY A 176 5.38 12.06 7.19
C GLY A 176 5.95 10.83 7.91
N GLY A 177 5.63 9.64 7.41
CA GLY A 177 6.09 8.39 7.98
C GLY A 177 5.53 7.18 7.27
N GLY A 178 5.75 6.02 7.88
CA GLY A 178 5.29 4.73 7.37
C GLY A 178 6.31 3.63 7.62
N HIS A 179 6.19 2.58 6.83
CA HIS A 179 7.09 1.43 6.85
C HIS A 179 8.19 1.57 5.80
N ARG A 180 9.25 0.75 5.93
CA ARG A 180 10.40 0.72 5.02
C ARG A 180 10.00 0.74 3.54
N ASN A 181 9.02 -0.07 3.14
CA ASN A 181 8.62 -0.22 1.74
C ASN A 181 7.29 0.50 1.37
N ALA A 182 6.66 1.19 2.33
CA ALA A 182 5.42 1.91 2.12
C ALA A 182 5.31 3.09 3.10
N ALA A 183 5.47 4.30 2.61
CA ALA A 183 5.44 5.51 3.43
C ALA A 183 4.73 6.64 2.67
N GLY A 184 4.36 7.69 3.39
CA GLY A 184 3.73 8.85 2.79
C GLY A 184 4.00 10.13 3.55
N CYS A 185 3.91 11.25 2.85
CA CYS A 185 4.00 12.59 3.43
C CYS A 185 3.10 13.57 2.65
N THR A 186 2.99 14.76 3.19
CA THR A 186 2.34 15.88 2.52
C THR A 186 3.37 16.98 2.28
N VAL A 187 3.43 17.50 1.07
CA VAL A 187 4.38 18.57 0.70
C VAL A 187 3.68 19.66 -0.10
N SER A 188 4.36 20.82 -0.25
CA SER A 188 3.89 21.88 -1.14
C SER A 188 4.07 21.50 -2.62
N LEU A 189 3.31 22.15 -3.49
CA LEU A 189 3.48 22.02 -4.94
C LEU A 189 4.87 22.44 -5.40
N ASP A 190 5.50 23.40 -4.73
CA ASP A 190 6.85 23.86 -5.10
C ASP A 190 7.90 22.80 -4.76
N THR A 191 7.78 22.12 -3.61
CA THR A 191 8.62 20.96 -3.28
C THR A 191 8.49 19.86 -4.32
N LEU A 192 7.25 19.52 -4.73
CA LEU A 192 7.04 18.52 -5.79
C LEU A 192 7.72 18.92 -7.10
N LYS A 193 7.62 20.20 -7.52
CA LYS A 193 8.27 20.69 -8.73
C LYS A 193 9.80 20.52 -8.68
N GLU A 194 10.39 20.66 -7.50
CA GLU A 194 11.83 20.42 -7.32
C GLU A 194 12.18 18.95 -7.54
N TRP A 195 11.33 18.03 -7.10
CA TRP A 195 11.54 16.60 -7.28
C TRP A 195 11.36 16.11 -8.73
N LEU A 196 10.65 16.85 -9.56
CA LEU A 196 10.30 16.49 -10.94
C LEU A 196 11.11 17.21 -12.03
N LYS A 197 12.21 17.84 -11.65
CA LYS A 197 13.11 18.58 -12.57
C LYS A 197 13.93 17.67 -13.49
#